data_af484d24db4e0955d2b22a9f9b4b7036
#
_entry.id   af484d24db4e0955d2b22a9f9b4b7036
#
_cell.length_a   1.000
_cell.length_b   1.000
_cell.length_c   1.000
_cell.angle_alpha   90.00
_cell.angle_beta   90.00
_cell.angle_gamma   90.00
#
_symmetry.space_group_name_H-M   'P 1'
#
loop_
_entity.id
_entity.type
_entity.pdbx_description
1 polymer ?
#
loop_
_entity_poly.entity_id
_entity_poly.type
_entity_poly.pdbx_seq_one_letter_code
_entity_poly.pdbx_strand_id
1 'polypeptide(L)'
;MKIANIRRWLLPVGVTLSVVGVILILAALVGAVNGASPDRDTQISEEQWISAANKGENLPGSDFEVVAKKPIYSLDGTDCFWASKADSLFLACDWDHDGVLKNDADIVNQDAVSAASSPSHVIDSGKKGTKIGTIKVGDVEALAVINSDDNTVIKAIAAPGSLDDSQKAKSE
;
A
#
# COMPACT_ATOMS: atom_id res chain seq x y z
N MET A 1 2.59 74.15 -5.11
CA MET A 1 1.80 73.23 -4.28
C MET A 1 2.27 71.83 -4.57
N LYS A 2 2.83 71.13 -3.58
CA LYS A 2 3.59 69.83 -3.71
C LYS A 2 2.64 68.66 -3.87
N ILE A 3 2.69 67.95 -4.97
CA ILE A 3 2.10 66.62 -5.13
C ILE A 3 3.28 65.67 -5.41
N ALA A 4 3.90 65.21 -4.37
CA ALA A 4 4.86 64.13 -4.39
C ALA A 4 4.78 63.40 -3.07
N ASN A 5 4.14 62.20 -3.03
CA ASN A 5 4.43 61.17 -2.03
C ASN A 5 3.34 60.06 -1.94
N ILE A 6 2.62 59.71 -3.00
CA ILE A 6 1.65 58.63 -2.94
C ILE A 6 2.17 57.34 -3.61
N ARG A 7 3.32 57.36 -4.28
CA ARG A 7 3.80 56.22 -5.06
C ARG A 7 4.70 55.19 -4.32
N ARG A 8 4.99 55.40 -3.03
CA ARG A 8 5.99 54.57 -2.31
C ARG A 8 5.41 53.51 -1.38
N TRP A 9 4.10 53.44 -1.19
CA TRP A 9 3.46 52.49 -0.23
C TRP A 9 2.68 51.33 -0.86
N LEU A 10 2.48 51.34 -2.19
CA LEU A 10 1.71 50.28 -2.84
C LEU A 10 2.52 49.09 -3.35
N LEU A 11 3.84 49.19 -3.41
CA LEU A 11 4.73 48.14 -3.91
C LEU A 11 4.96 46.94 -2.92
N PRO A 12 5.05 47.13 -1.59
CA PRO A 12 5.27 45.99 -0.73
C PRO A 12 4.01 45.13 -0.44
N VAL A 13 2.80 45.69 -0.57
CA VAL A 13 1.57 44.95 -0.28
C VAL A 13 1.21 44.00 -1.41
N GLY A 14 1.48 44.37 -2.65
CA GLY A 14 1.19 43.52 -3.81
C GLY A 14 2.09 42.28 -3.92
N VAL A 15 3.35 42.42 -3.51
CA VAL A 15 4.34 41.32 -3.55
C VAL A 15 4.08 40.30 -2.45
N THR A 16 3.70 40.73 -1.26
CA THR A 16 3.39 39.82 -0.15
C THR A 16 2.13 39.01 -0.39
N LEU A 17 1.09 39.58 -0.98
CA LEU A 17 -0.14 38.86 -1.36
C LEU A 17 0.11 37.81 -2.45
N SER A 18 0.99 38.11 -3.43
CA SER A 18 1.36 37.15 -4.47
C SER A 18 2.15 35.95 -3.93
N VAL A 19 3.05 36.16 -3.00
CA VAL A 19 3.86 35.08 -2.40
C VAL A 19 3.01 34.16 -1.53
N VAL A 20 2.11 34.73 -0.73
CA VAL A 20 1.19 33.93 0.09
C VAL A 20 0.22 33.14 -0.79
N GLY A 21 -0.28 33.72 -1.88
CA GLY A 21 -1.15 33.03 -2.83
C GLY A 21 -0.47 31.84 -3.51
N VAL A 22 0.79 31.99 -3.91
CA VAL A 22 1.58 30.91 -4.54
C VAL A 22 1.90 29.81 -3.54
N ILE A 23 2.22 30.13 -2.27
CA ILE A 23 2.48 29.13 -1.23
C ILE A 23 1.21 28.35 -0.91
N LEU A 24 0.05 28.98 -0.85
CA LEU A 24 -1.21 28.28 -0.61
C LEU A 24 -1.63 27.38 -1.78
N ILE A 25 -1.35 27.79 -3.02
CA ILE A 25 -1.60 26.95 -4.21
C ILE A 25 -0.65 25.77 -4.24
N LEU A 26 0.62 25.95 -3.90
CA LEU A 26 1.60 24.85 -3.81
C LEU A 26 1.26 23.88 -2.68
N ALA A 27 0.80 24.36 -1.52
CA ALA A 27 0.36 23.50 -0.43
C ALA A 27 -0.91 22.70 -0.80
N ALA A 28 -1.83 23.29 -1.56
CA ALA A 28 -3.01 22.57 -2.07
C ALA A 28 -2.66 21.53 -3.14
N LEU A 29 -1.64 21.78 -3.97
CA LEU A 29 -1.16 20.82 -4.98
C LEU A 29 -0.39 19.65 -4.35
N VAL A 30 0.36 19.87 -3.27
CA VAL A 30 1.06 18.80 -2.56
C VAL A 30 0.06 17.93 -1.77
N GLY A 31 -1.03 18.50 -1.27
CA GLY A 31 -2.10 17.74 -0.61
C GLY A 31 -2.96 16.88 -1.55
N ALA A 32 -2.96 17.20 -2.85
CA ALA A 32 -3.77 16.48 -3.85
C ALA A 32 -3.05 15.27 -4.49
N VAL A 33 -1.77 15.05 -4.18
CA VAL A 33 -0.96 13.97 -4.78
C VAL A 33 -0.83 12.75 -3.85
N ASN A 34 -1.23 12.88 -2.59
CA ASN A 34 -1.32 11.73 -1.67
C ASN A 34 -2.69 11.08 -1.83
N GLY A 35 -2.87 10.24 -2.85
CA GLY A 35 -3.99 9.33 -2.90
C GLY A 35 -4.05 8.54 -1.59
N ALA A 36 -5.23 8.46 -1.00
CA ALA A 36 -5.41 7.74 0.25
C ALA A 36 -5.04 6.27 0.04
N SER A 37 -3.95 5.84 0.63
CA SER A 37 -3.65 4.41 0.76
C SER A 37 -4.67 3.80 1.71
N PRO A 38 -5.13 2.55 1.49
CA PRO A 38 -5.93 1.86 2.48
C PRO A 38 -5.19 1.86 3.81
N ASP A 39 -5.89 2.28 4.87
CA ASP A 39 -5.32 2.29 6.21
C ASP A 39 -5.03 0.85 6.66
N ARG A 40 -4.13 0.67 7.62
CA ARG A 40 -3.69 -0.65 8.10
C ARG A 40 -4.86 -1.46 8.67
N ASP A 41 -5.88 -0.77 9.18
CA ASP A 41 -7.09 -1.36 9.76
C ASP A 41 -8.27 -1.39 8.76
N THR A 42 -8.01 -1.20 7.46
CA THR A 42 -9.06 -1.25 6.45
C THR A 42 -9.65 -2.65 6.37
N GLN A 43 -10.95 -2.75 6.64
CA GLN A 43 -11.74 -3.96 6.50
C GLN A 43 -12.56 -3.89 5.21
N ILE A 44 -12.40 -4.87 4.35
CA ILE A 44 -13.09 -4.94 3.06
C ILE A 44 -13.69 -6.33 2.94
N SER A 45 -15.02 -6.44 2.73
CA SER A 45 -15.61 -7.75 2.52
C SER A 45 -15.14 -8.37 1.20
N GLU A 46 -15.09 -9.70 1.14
CA GLU A 46 -14.79 -10.42 -0.09
C GLU A 46 -15.72 -10.00 -1.23
N GLU A 47 -17.02 -9.80 -0.95
CA GLU A 47 -18.01 -9.35 -1.94
C GLU A 47 -17.65 -7.97 -2.51
N GLN A 48 -17.18 -7.03 -1.69
CA GLN A 48 -16.73 -5.71 -2.14
C GLN A 48 -15.50 -5.82 -3.03
N TRP A 49 -14.54 -6.68 -2.67
CA TRP A 49 -13.36 -6.95 -3.48
C TRP A 49 -13.73 -7.52 -4.85
N ILE A 50 -14.54 -8.58 -4.87
CA ILE A 50 -15.02 -9.22 -6.11
C ILE A 50 -15.83 -8.22 -6.95
N SER A 51 -16.69 -7.41 -6.33
CA SER A 51 -17.46 -6.37 -7.03
C SER A 51 -16.56 -5.35 -7.71
N ALA A 52 -15.56 -4.83 -7.00
CA ALA A 52 -14.59 -3.88 -7.56
C ALA A 52 -13.83 -4.50 -8.76
N ALA A 53 -13.35 -5.74 -8.62
CA ALA A 53 -12.66 -6.45 -9.69
C ALA A 53 -13.53 -6.68 -10.92
N ASN A 54 -14.82 -7.02 -10.73
CA ASN A 54 -15.75 -7.28 -11.84
C ASN A 54 -16.10 -6.01 -12.61
N LYS A 55 -16.09 -4.85 -11.93
CA LYS A 55 -16.40 -3.55 -12.53
C LYS A 55 -15.15 -2.84 -13.09
N GLY A 56 -13.95 -3.33 -12.75
CA GLY A 56 -12.70 -2.61 -13.03
C GLY A 56 -12.57 -1.33 -12.21
N GLU A 57 -13.07 -1.36 -10.98
CA GLU A 57 -13.05 -0.24 -10.03
C GLU A 57 -11.92 -0.43 -9.02
N ASN A 58 -11.54 0.67 -8.36
CA ASN A 58 -10.61 0.63 -7.23
C ASN A 58 -11.29 0.06 -5.98
N LEU A 59 -10.47 -0.36 -5.01
CA LEU A 59 -10.97 -0.73 -3.69
C LEU A 59 -11.71 0.45 -3.05
N PRO A 60 -12.83 0.19 -2.34
CA PRO A 60 -13.59 1.24 -1.66
C PRO A 60 -12.71 2.12 -0.78
N GLY A 61 -12.81 3.44 -0.94
CA GLY A 61 -12.06 4.42 -0.17
C GLY A 61 -10.56 4.52 -0.49
N SER A 62 -10.10 3.90 -1.58
CA SER A 62 -8.69 3.91 -1.98
C SER A 62 -8.51 4.12 -3.48
N ASP A 63 -7.27 4.25 -3.92
CA ASP A 63 -6.85 4.30 -5.31
C ASP A 63 -6.10 3.01 -5.75
N PHE A 64 -6.24 1.93 -4.99
CA PHE A 64 -5.72 0.62 -5.35
C PHE A 64 -6.64 -0.09 -6.34
N GLU A 65 -6.10 -0.44 -7.49
CA GLU A 65 -6.79 -1.23 -8.51
C GLU A 65 -6.79 -2.71 -8.14
N VAL A 66 -7.95 -3.35 -8.16
CA VAL A 66 -8.07 -4.77 -7.88
C VAL A 66 -7.61 -5.59 -9.08
N VAL A 67 -6.56 -6.37 -8.89
CA VAL A 67 -5.94 -7.20 -9.97
C VAL A 67 -6.52 -8.61 -10.06
N ALA A 68 -7.34 -9.04 -9.09
CA ALA A 68 -7.88 -10.38 -9.03
C ALA A 68 -9.34 -10.42 -8.60
N LYS A 69 -10.13 -11.30 -9.23
CA LYS A 69 -11.56 -11.50 -8.97
C LYS A 69 -11.86 -12.51 -7.86
N LYS A 70 -10.85 -13.29 -7.41
CA LYS A 70 -10.97 -14.39 -6.45
C LYS A 70 -9.77 -14.38 -5.53
N PRO A 71 -9.84 -15.01 -4.36
CA PRO A 71 -8.63 -15.35 -3.64
C PRO A 71 -7.74 -16.11 -4.60
N ILE A 72 -6.56 -15.62 -4.80
CA ILE A 72 -5.60 -16.25 -5.71
C ILE A 72 -4.67 -17.12 -4.91
N TYR A 73 -4.64 -16.90 -3.60
CA TYR A 73 -3.75 -17.62 -2.72
C TYR A 73 -4.44 -18.02 -1.43
N SER A 74 -4.30 -19.29 -1.06
CA SER A 74 -4.69 -19.78 0.25
C SER A 74 -3.43 -20.06 1.06
N LEU A 75 -3.21 -19.30 2.13
CA LEU A 75 -2.10 -19.42 3.05
C LEU A 75 -2.61 -20.14 4.32
N ASP A 76 -2.19 -21.39 4.53
CA ASP A 76 -2.60 -22.20 5.69
C ASP A 76 -4.13 -22.22 5.93
N GLY A 77 -4.88 -22.31 4.82
CA GLY A 77 -6.35 -22.26 4.84
C GLY A 77 -6.97 -20.86 4.87
N THR A 78 -6.18 -19.81 4.95
CA THR A 78 -6.63 -18.43 4.92
C THR A 78 -6.60 -17.87 3.49
N ASP A 79 -7.70 -17.33 3.04
CA ASP A 79 -7.79 -16.73 1.72
C ASP A 79 -7.18 -15.31 1.72
N CYS A 80 -6.26 -15.08 0.78
CA CYS A 80 -5.55 -13.83 0.62
C CYS A 80 -5.80 -13.22 -0.76
N PHE A 81 -5.93 -11.90 -0.77
CA PHE A 81 -6.22 -11.09 -1.95
C PHE A 81 -5.20 -9.98 -2.09
N TRP A 82 -5.08 -9.42 -3.30
CA TRP A 82 -4.24 -8.24 -3.52
C TRP A 82 -4.78 -7.29 -4.56
N ALA A 83 -4.39 -6.05 -4.41
CA ALA A 83 -4.65 -4.96 -5.35
C ALA A 83 -3.36 -4.17 -5.58
N SER A 84 -3.25 -3.46 -6.67
CA SER A 84 -2.05 -2.72 -7.03
C SER A 84 -2.30 -1.23 -7.22
N LYS A 85 -1.30 -0.41 -6.89
CA LYS A 85 -1.21 1.00 -7.23
C LYS A 85 0.24 1.31 -7.57
N ALA A 86 0.48 1.76 -8.80
CA ALA A 86 1.84 2.03 -9.28
C ALA A 86 2.80 0.87 -8.93
N ASP A 87 3.78 1.11 -8.07
CA ASP A 87 4.77 0.11 -7.65
C ASP A 87 4.41 -0.64 -6.36
N SER A 88 3.27 -0.32 -5.74
CA SER A 88 2.82 -0.94 -4.50
C SER A 88 1.81 -2.04 -4.72
N LEU A 89 1.82 -3.07 -3.86
CA LEU A 89 0.77 -4.06 -3.71
C LEU A 89 0.15 -3.92 -2.33
N PHE A 90 -1.17 -3.82 -2.30
CA PHE A 90 -1.98 -3.94 -1.09
C PHE A 90 -2.39 -5.40 -0.95
N LEU A 91 -2.08 -5.98 0.20
CA LEU A 91 -2.38 -7.38 0.52
C LEU A 91 -3.35 -7.41 1.70
N ALA A 92 -4.39 -8.24 1.60
CA ALA A 92 -5.35 -8.47 2.68
C ALA A 92 -5.77 -9.94 2.72
N CYS A 93 -5.94 -10.48 3.92
CA CYS A 93 -6.31 -11.87 4.16
C CYS A 93 -7.48 -11.94 5.14
N ASP A 94 -8.27 -13.00 5.05
CA ASP A 94 -9.34 -13.32 6.02
C ASP A 94 -8.77 -14.20 7.15
N TRP A 95 -7.99 -13.57 8.07
CA TRP A 95 -7.23 -14.27 9.09
C TRP A 95 -8.09 -15.03 10.10
N ASP A 96 -9.29 -14.58 10.37
CA ASP A 96 -10.21 -15.14 11.34
C ASP A 96 -11.45 -15.83 10.72
N HIS A 97 -11.46 -15.97 9.39
CA HIS A 97 -12.50 -16.63 8.61
C HIS A 97 -13.90 -16.04 8.81
N ASP A 98 -13.99 -14.71 8.99
CA ASP A 98 -15.25 -13.99 9.15
C ASP A 98 -15.80 -13.40 7.85
N GLY A 99 -15.12 -13.61 6.72
CA GLY A 99 -15.47 -13.07 5.40
C GLY A 99 -15.04 -11.62 5.20
N VAL A 100 -14.24 -11.07 6.11
CA VAL A 100 -13.70 -9.71 6.04
C VAL A 100 -12.19 -9.75 5.86
N LEU A 101 -11.73 -9.16 4.76
CA LEU A 101 -10.31 -9.08 4.46
C LEU A 101 -9.67 -7.98 5.29
N LYS A 102 -8.58 -8.31 5.98
CA LYS A 102 -7.82 -7.42 6.87
C LYS A 102 -6.37 -7.31 6.39
N ASN A 103 -5.77 -6.15 6.52
CA ASN A 103 -4.36 -5.93 6.20
C ASN A 103 -3.50 -5.67 7.45
N ASP A 104 -3.96 -6.11 8.60
CA ASP A 104 -3.29 -6.05 9.91
C ASP A 104 -2.17 -7.11 10.08
N ALA A 105 -1.75 -7.71 8.98
CA ALA A 105 -0.71 -8.73 8.94
C ALA A 105 0.61 -8.26 9.56
N ASP A 106 1.34 -9.20 10.16
CA ASP A 106 2.73 -8.99 10.56
C ASP A 106 3.62 -8.88 9.31
N ILE A 107 4.37 -7.79 9.18
CA ILE A 107 5.35 -7.62 8.11
C ILE A 107 6.65 -8.29 8.53
N VAL A 108 7.15 -9.20 7.69
CA VAL A 108 8.45 -9.87 7.91
C VAL A 108 9.58 -8.87 7.66
N ASN A 109 10.54 -8.79 8.57
CA ASN A 109 11.71 -7.94 8.37
C ASN A 109 12.67 -8.54 7.31
N GLN A 110 13.53 -7.71 6.74
CA GLN A 110 14.38 -8.10 5.61
C GLN A 110 15.46 -9.14 6.00
N ASP A 111 15.91 -9.15 7.24
CA ASP A 111 16.88 -10.16 7.72
C ASP A 111 16.21 -11.53 7.80
N ALA A 112 14.98 -11.59 8.33
CA ALA A 112 14.19 -12.80 8.38
C ALA A 112 13.81 -13.30 6.97
N VAL A 113 13.48 -12.40 6.04
CA VAL A 113 13.27 -12.73 4.63
C VAL A 113 14.53 -13.35 4.02
N SER A 114 15.70 -12.78 4.30
CA SER A 114 16.98 -13.28 3.76
C SER A 114 17.37 -14.64 4.32
N ALA A 115 16.93 -14.96 5.52
CA ALA A 115 17.15 -16.26 6.17
C ALA A 115 16.04 -17.29 5.85
N ALA A 116 14.97 -16.86 5.18
CA ALA A 116 13.83 -17.71 4.87
C ALA A 116 14.13 -18.75 3.79
N SER A 117 13.23 -19.71 3.64
CA SER A 117 13.27 -20.66 2.52
C SER A 117 13.14 -19.96 1.17
N SER A 118 13.59 -20.61 0.10
CA SER A 118 13.27 -20.14 -1.24
C SER A 118 11.76 -20.11 -1.46
N PRO A 119 11.26 -19.13 -2.26
CA PRO A 119 9.84 -19.04 -2.56
C PRO A 119 9.26 -20.32 -3.17
N SER A 120 8.07 -20.69 -2.74
CA SER A 120 7.30 -21.84 -3.23
C SER A 120 5.89 -21.41 -3.64
N HIS A 121 5.17 -22.28 -4.35
CA HIS A 121 3.80 -22.03 -4.85
C HIS A 121 3.66 -20.68 -5.57
N VAL A 122 4.65 -20.37 -6.41
CA VAL A 122 4.74 -19.06 -7.06
C VAL A 122 3.75 -18.96 -8.22
N ILE A 123 2.93 -17.89 -8.21
CA ILE A 123 1.96 -17.56 -9.25
C ILE A 123 2.16 -16.13 -9.75
N ASP A 124 1.57 -15.81 -10.89
CA ASP A 124 1.55 -14.43 -11.42
C ASP A 124 0.68 -13.54 -10.54
N SER A 125 1.18 -12.37 -10.17
CA SER A 125 0.41 -11.38 -9.40
C SER A 125 -0.60 -10.60 -10.24
N GLY A 126 -0.54 -10.71 -11.57
CA GLY A 126 -1.27 -9.83 -12.50
C GLY A 126 -0.61 -8.45 -12.68
N LYS A 127 0.45 -8.13 -11.92
CA LYS A 127 1.22 -6.91 -12.03
C LYS A 127 2.60 -7.19 -12.63
N LYS A 128 2.96 -6.42 -13.65
CA LYS A 128 4.26 -6.54 -14.34
C LYS A 128 5.44 -6.47 -13.34
N GLY A 129 6.34 -7.41 -13.45
CA GLY A 129 7.56 -7.45 -12.65
C GLY A 129 7.38 -8.08 -11.27
N THR A 130 6.18 -8.59 -10.94
CA THR A 130 5.95 -9.22 -9.64
C THR A 130 5.19 -10.54 -9.75
N LYS A 131 5.48 -11.42 -8.81
CA LYS A 131 4.79 -12.70 -8.57
C LYS A 131 4.39 -12.77 -7.10
N ILE A 132 3.47 -13.66 -6.77
CA ILE A 132 3.08 -13.98 -5.39
C ILE A 132 3.44 -15.44 -5.13
N GLY A 133 3.95 -15.72 -3.94
CA GLY A 133 4.28 -17.08 -3.50
C GLY A 133 4.32 -17.15 -1.98
N THR A 134 4.79 -18.27 -1.44
CA THR A 134 5.08 -18.41 0.00
C THR A 134 6.55 -18.60 0.28
N ILE A 135 6.95 -18.18 1.49
CA ILE A 135 8.24 -18.48 2.10
C ILE A 135 8.00 -19.03 3.51
N LYS A 136 8.97 -19.77 4.04
CA LYS A 136 8.98 -20.15 5.46
C LYS A 136 9.98 -19.29 6.21
N VAL A 137 9.49 -18.62 7.25
CA VAL A 137 10.28 -17.81 8.19
C VAL A 137 10.31 -18.55 9.52
N GLY A 138 11.35 -19.34 9.75
CA GLY A 138 11.31 -20.38 10.79
C GLY A 138 10.23 -21.41 10.49
N ASP A 139 9.29 -21.59 11.41
CA ASP A 139 8.16 -22.52 11.26
C ASP A 139 6.89 -21.83 10.69
N VAL A 140 6.93 -20.50 10.51
CA VAL A 140 5.79 -19.72 10.04
C VAL A 140 5.79 -19.65 8.51
N GLU A 141 4.64 -19.93 7.89
CA GLU A 141 4.43 -19.68 6.47
C GLU A 141 3.99 -18.22 6.26
N ALA A 142 4.61 -17.54 5.32
CA ALA A 142 4.35 -16.13 5.00
C ALA A 142 4.07 -15.96 3.50
N LEU A 143 3.10 -15.10 3.16
CA LEU A 143 2.81 -14.71 1.80
C LEU A 143 3.87 -13.71 1.32
N ALA A 144 4.49 -13.97 0.19
CA ALA A 144 5.59 -13.19 -0.34
C ALA A 144 5.27 -12.53 -1.68
N VAL A 145 5.60 -11.25 -1.81
CA VAL A 145 5.72 -10.55 -3.09
C VAL A 145 7.14 -10.74 -3.60
N ILE A 146 7.28 -11.23 -4.81
CA ILE A 146 8.53 -11.69 -5.39
C ILE A 146 8.80 -10.90 -6.66
N ASN A 147 10.03 -10.43 -6.85
CA ASN A 147 10.48 -9.86 -8.10
C ASN A 147 10.55 -10.96 -9.16
N SER A 148 9.91 -10.75 -10.32
CA SER A 148 9.84 -11.75 -11.38
C SER A 148 11.17 -11.96 -12.11
N ASP A 149 12.09 -10.99 -12.07
CA ASP A 149 13.33 -11.02 -12.84
C ASP A 149 14.42 -11.86 -12.16
N ASP A 150 14.53 -11.74 -10.83
CA ASP A 150 15.58 -12.40 -10.05
C ASP A 150 15.05 -13.33 -8.95
N ASN A 151 13.73 -13.43 -8.79
CA ASN A 151 13.03 -14.18 -7.75
C ASN A 151 13.37 -13.73 -6.31
N THR A 152 13.88 -12.51 -6.13
CA THR A 152 14.06 -11.95 -4.78
C THR A 152 12.72 -11.60 -4.13
N VAL A 153 12.62 -11.80 -2.82
CA VAL A 153 11.43 -11.41 -2.05
C VAL A 153 11.49 -9.92 -1.77
N ILE A 154 10.50 -9.18 -2.27
CA ILE A 154 10.36 -7.73 -2.08
C ILE A 154 9.73 -7.44 -0.72
N LYS A 155 8.69 -8.21 -0.36
CA LYS A 155 7.92 -8.05 0.87
C LYS A 155 7.31 -9.40 1.25
N ALA A 156 7.21 -9.68 2.54
CA ALA A 156 6.44 -10.82 3.01
C ALA A 156 5.57 -10.43 4.21
N ILE A 157 4.41 -11.07 4.31
CA ILE A 157 3.45 -10.88 5.40
C ILE A 157 3.07 -12.24 5.97
N ALA A 158 2.81 -12.28 7.26
CA ALA A 158 2.34 -13.46 7.99
C ALA A 158 1.10 -13.12 8.82
N ALA A 159 0.43 -14.14 9.32
CA ALA A 159 -0.75 -13.95 10.17
C ALA A 159 -0.41 -13.07 11.40
N PRO A 160 -1.32 -12.20 11.84
CA PRO A 160 -1.10 -11.34 13.00
C PRO A 160 -0.67 -12.18 14.23
N GLY A 161 0.42 -11.76 14.87
CA GLY A 161 0.94 -12.42 16.06
C GLY A 161 1.67 -13.74 15.84
N SER A 162 1.87 -14.18 14.59
CA SER A 162 2.55 -15.43 14.28
C SER A 162 4.07 -15.35 14.30
N LEU A 163 4.62 -14.15 14.08
CA LEU A 163 6.07 -13.90 14.05
C LEU A 163 6.61 -13.51 15.43
N ASP A 164 7.84 -13.91 15.71
CA ASP A 164 8.61 -13.40 16.84
C ASP A 164 9.03 -11.92 16.59
N ASP A 165 9.30 -11.17 17.66
CA ASP A 165 9.72 -9.78 17.57
C ASP A 165 11.01 -9.58 16.74
N SER A 166 11.89 -10.60 16.71
CA SER A 166 13.09 -10.58 15.88
C SER A 166 12.81 -10.76 14.37
N GLN A 167 11.64 -11.28 14.03
CA GLN A 167 11.22 -11.56 12.65
C GLN A 167 10.31 -10.45 12.08
N LYS A 168 9.74 -9.60 12.95
CA LYS A 168 8.85 -8.51 12.55
C LYS A 168 9.62 -7.30 12.06
N ALA A 169 9.08 -6.64 11.04
CA ALA A 169 9.53 -5.31 10.68
C ALA A 169 9.17 -4.34 11.83
N LYS A 170 10.10 -3.45 12.18
CA LYS A 170 9.80 -2.39 13.14
C LYS A 170 8.77 -1.45 12.53
N SER A 171 7.69 -1.17 13.26
CA SER A 171 6.77 -0.10 12.90
C SER A 171 7.53 1.23 12.97
N GLU A 172 7.67 1.92 11.83
CA GLU A 172 8.15 3.30 11.79
C GLU A 172 7.07 4.25 12.31
#